data_0e1aaa3050142b8286f98914ab9f5a43
#
_entry.id   0e1aaa3050142b8286f98914ab9f5a43
#
_cell.length_a   1.000
_cell.length_b   1.000
_cell.length_c   1.000
_cell.angle_alpha   90.00
_cell.angle_beta   90.00
_cell.angle_gamma   90.00
#
_symmetry.space_group_name_H-M   'P 1'
#
loop_
_entity.id
_entity.type
_entity.pdbx_description
1 polymer ?
#
loop_
_entity_poly.entity_id
_entity_poly.type
_entity_poly.pdbx_seq_one_letter_code
_entity_poly.pdbx_strand_id
1 'polypeptide(L)'
;MLILGIESSCDETAVALVENGQTVIGSLVHSQIDTHKAFGGVVPEIAAREHLKYIDPLMRELLEKSEKTIQDIDAIAVTQGPGLIGALLVGISYAKALAAATNKPLIPVNHVHAHVHGALLGVEACHENLFPLLALVVSGGHTNLYYMARPNTFELIAYSIDDACGESFDKVAKLFKLGYPGGPIVEKTASTGNIDRFEMPKMMNDTSKMLFSYSGLKTHMVNLRHRLRDTLTEPDIADLCAGFQNEALGQVVRKLKSASRSYPNAKSILISGGVAANQQFRKLTTEQLSLPVFFPDLRYCSDNAAMIAALAYHEFIAAQDEEHKFRYYDWDAFSRYQF
;
A
#
# COMPACT_ATOMS: atom_id res chain seq x y z
N MET A 1 8.63 -2.98 -23.81
CA MET A 1 7.38 -3.68 -23.47
C MET A 1 6.46 -2.73 -22.74
N LEU A 2 5.27 -2.48 -23.27
CA LEU A 2 4.26 -1.58 -22.69
C LEU A 2 3.16 -2.40 -22.01
N ILE A 3 2.98 -2.22 -20.71
CA ILE A 3 1.98 -2.94 -19.92
C ILE A 3 0.90 -1.99 -19.46
N LEU A 4 -0.35 -2.42 -19.66
CA LEU A 4 -1.53 -1.78 -19.08
C LEU A 4 -1.78 -2.37 -17.70
N GLY A 5 -1.74 -1.55 -16.66
CA GLY A 5 -2.14 -1.91 -15.30
C GLY A 5 -3.58 -1.50 -15.00
N ILE A 6 -4.27 -2.33 -14.23
CA ILE A 6 -5.64 -2.08 -13.73
C ILE A 6 -5.67 -2.38 -12.23
N GLU A 7 -6.11 -1.39 -11.44
CA GLU A 7 -6.26 -1.48 -9.99
C GLU A 7 -7.69 -1.18 -9.58
N SER A 8 -8.29 -2.06 -8.78
CA SER A 8 -9.64 -1.89 -8.23
C SER A 8 -9.85 -2.65 -6.91
N SER A 9 -8.79 -2.79 -6.09
CA SER A 9 -8.86 -3.66 -4.90
C SER A 9 -9.66 -3.07 -3.73
N CYS A 10 -9.80 -1.75 -3.66
CA CYS A 10 -10.45 -1.09 -2.52
C CYS A 10 -11.36 0.07 -2.96
N ASP A 11 -10.93 1.31 -2.81
CA ASP A 11 -11.72 2.52 -3.11
C ASP A 11 -11.05 3.44 -4.15
N GLU A 12 -9.99 2.99 -4.80
CA GLU A 12 -9.38 3.63 -5.97
C GLU A 12 -9.63 2.79 -7.23
N THR A 13 -10.22 3.42 -8.26
CA THR A 13 -10.23 2.87 -9.62
C THR A 13 -9.07 3.47 -10.38
N ALA A 14 -8.10 2.67 -10.78
CA ALA A 14 -6.95 3.21 -11.50
C ALA A 14 -6.59 2.40 -12.73
N VAL A 15 -6.03 3.10 -13.73
CA VAL A 15 -5.44 2.54 -14.94
C VAL A 15 -4.13 3.24 -15.25
N ALA A 16 -3.12 2.50 -15.74
CA ALA A 16 -1.83 3.07 -16.08
C ALA A 16 -1.16 2.32 -17.24
N LEU A 17 -0.34 3.04 -17.98
CA LEU A 17 0.58 2.48 -18.98
C LEU A 17 2.02 2.64 -18.48
N VAL A 18 2.72 1.53 -18.33
CA VAL A 18 4.10 1.51 -17.88
C VAL A 18 4.98 0.78 -18.88
N GLU A 19 6.05 1.42 -19.29
CA GLU A 19 7.03 0.86 -20.21
C GLU A 19 8.21 0.25 -19.44
N ASN A 20 8.52 -1.01 -19.74
CA ASN A 20 9.65 -1.78 -19.18
C ASN A 20 9.68 -1.80 -17.64
N GLY A 21 8.48 -1.75 -17.01
CA GLY A 21 8.34 -1.80 -15.56
C GLY A 21 8.82 -0.55 -14.79
N GLN A 22 9.22 0.52 -15.48
CA GLN A 22 9.86 1.69 -14.88
C GLN A 22 9.29 3.02 -15.34
N THR A 23 9.06 3.19 -16.62
CA THR A 23 8.64 4.46 -17.20
C THR A 23 7.13 4.55 -17.25
N VAL A 24 6.54 5.42 -16.44
CA VAL A 24 5.09 5.66 -16.47
C VAL A 24 4.76 6.59 -17.64
N ILE A 25 4.11 6.06 -18.67
CA ILE A 25 3.65 6.82 -19.84
C ILE A 25 2.39 7.60 -19.53
N GLY A 26 1.49 6.99 -18.73
CA GLY A 26 0.27 7.62 -18.25
C GLY A 26 -0.28 6.89 -17.04
N SER A 27 -0.93 7.61 -16.13
CA SER A 27 -1.59 7.03 -14.96
C SER A 27 -2.77 7.90 -14.57
N LEU A 28 -3.93 7.28 -14.42
CA LEU A 28 -5.17 7.93 -14.00
C LEU A 28 -5.75 7.18 -12.81
N VAL A 29 -6.22 7.93 -11.82
CA VAL A 29 -6.85 7.42 -10.60
C VAL A 29 -8.13 8.18 -10.35
N HIS A 30 -9.21 7.45 -10.10
CA HIS A 30 -10.45 7.97 -9.55
C HIS A 30 -10.60 7.48 -8.13
N SER A 31 -10.48 8.38 -7.14
CA SER A 31 -10.64 8.03 -5.73
C SER A 31 -12.08 8.23 -5.28
N GLN A 32 -12.55 7.29 -4.47
CA GLN A 32 -13.91 7.27 -3.91
C GLN A 32 -13.94 7.82 -2.47
N ILE A 33 -12.87 8.47 -2.00
CA ILE A 33 -12.76 8.99 -0.62
C ILE A 33 -13.96 9.86 -0.27
N ASP A 34 -14.37 10.78 -1.14
CA ASP A 34 -15.51 11.67 -0.89
C ASP A 34 -16.84 10.91 -0.78
N THR A 35 -17.00 9.86 -1.57
CA THR A 35 -18.18 8.97 -1.52
C THR A 35 -18.24 8.23 -0.18
N HIS A 36 -17.11 7.74 0.31
CA HIS A 36 -17.04 6.95 1.53
C HIS A 36 -16.94 7.78 2.82
N LYS A 37 -16.58 9.04 2.72
CA LYS A 37 -16.44 9.98 3.85
C LYS A 37 -17.69 10.06 4.71
N ALA A 38 -18.88 10.04 4.10
CA ALA A 38 -20.16 10.08 4.81
C ALA A 38 -20.38 8.84 5.71
N PHE A 39 -19.74 7.72 5.38
CA PHE A 39 -19.86 6.46 6.12
C PHE A 39 -18.73 6.28 7.15
N GLY A 40 -17.70 7.14 7.12
CA GLY A 40 -16.52 7.06 7.98
C GLY A 40 -15.64 5.83 7.69
N GLY A 41 -15.59 5.38 6.43
CA GLY A 41 -14.80 4.27 5.94
C GLY A 41 -15.42 3.61 4.70
N VAL A 42 -14.68 2.73 4.04
CA VAL A 42 -15.08 2.10 2.78
C VAL A 42 -16.28 1.17 2.96
N VAL A 43 -17.27 1.30 2.07
CA VAL A 43 -18.44 0.41 1.98
C VAL A 43 -18.29 -0.46 0.73
N PRO A 44 -18.05 -1.79 0.86
CA PRO A 44 -17.63 -2.66 -0.24
C PRO A 44 -18.59 -2.66 -1.45
N GLU A 45 -19.91 -2.67 -1.21
CA GLU A 45 -20.87 -2.64 -2.31
C GLU A 45 -20.89 -1.33 -3.09
N ILE A 46 -20.69 -0.21 -2.38
CA ILE A 46 -20.59 1.11 -3.02
C ILE A 46 -19.31 1.15 -3.85
N ALA A 47 -18.19 0.68 -3.30
CA ALA A 47 -16.90 0.63 -3.99
C ALA A 47 -17.00 -0.15 -5.30
N ALA A 48 -17.58 -1.36 -5.28
CA ALA A 48 -17.77 -2.17 -6.49
C ALA A 48 -18.59 -1.45 -7.57
N ARG A 49 -19.65 -0.75 -7.19
CA ARG A 49 -20.51 0.00 -8.12
C ARG A 49 -19.80 1.22 -8.71
N GLU A 50 -18.96 1.90 -7.94
CA GLU A 50 -18.17 3.02 -8.43
C GLU A 50 -17.10 2.54 -9.42
N HIS A 51 -16.42 1.42 -9.18
CA HIS A 51 -15.48 0.83 -10.15
C HIS A 51 -16.14 0.57 -11.51
N LEU A 52 -17.36 0.03 -11.52
CA LEU A 52 -18.11 -0.21 -12.78
C LEU A 52 -18.38 1.07 -13.58
N LYS A 53 -18.57 2.21 -12.91
CA LYS A 53 -18.83 3.49 -13.59
C LYS A 53 -17.57 4.08 -14.20
N TYR A 54 -16.41 3.92 -13.56
CA TYR A 54 -15.22 4.69 -13.91
C TYR A 54 -14.15 3.91 -14.68
N ILE A 55 -14.13 2.57 -14.64
CA ILE A 55 -13.04 1.79 -15.23
C ILE A 55 -12.91 2.02 -16.76
N ASP A 56 -14.00 1.96 -17.53
CA ASP A 56 -13.97 2.17 -18.99
C ASP A 56 -13.72 3.65 -19.36
N PRO A 57 -14.38 4.65 -18.75
CA PRO A 57 -14.02 6.05 -18.96
C PRO A 57 -12.54 6.37 -18.71
N LEU A 58 -11.97 5.89 -17.60
CA LEU A 58 -10.55 6.09 -17.29
C LEU A 58 -9.64 5.42 -18.34
N MET A 59 -10.00 4.22 -18.79
CA MET A 59 -9.24 3.52 -19.83
C MET A 59 -9.19 4.32 -21.14
N ARG A 60 -10.34 4.83 -21.60
CA ARG A 60 -10.43 5.64 -22.81
C ARG A 60 -9.61 6.92 -22.69
N GLU A 61 -9.76 7.61 -21.57
CA GLU A 61 -9.03 8.83 -21.25
C GLU A 61 -7.50 8.59 -21.18
N LEU A 62 -7.07 7.46 -20.60
CA LEU A 62 -5.66 7.08 -20.54
C LEU A 62 -5.07 6.90 -21.94
N LEU A 63 -5.75 6.15 -22.81
CA LEU A 63 -5.29 5.90 -24.19
C LEU A 63 -5.21 7.21 -24.99
N GLU A 64 -6.24 8.06 -24.89
CA GLU A 64 -6.27 9.36 -25.56
C GLU A 64 -5.12 10.27 -25.09
N LYS A 65 -4.95 10.46 -23.78
CA LYS A 65 -3.92 11.33 -23.21
C LYS A 65 -2.50 10.84 -23.46
N SER A 66 -2.29 9.54 -23.55
CA SER A 66 -0.98 8.94 -23.84
C SER A 66 -0.71 8.77 -25.34
N GLU A 67 -1.64 9.17 -26.20
CA GLU A 67 -1.56 8.98 -27.66
C GLU A 67 -1.25 7.52 -28.04
N LYS A 68 -1.85 6.59 -27.30
CA LYS A 68 -1.71 5.14 -27.48
C LYS A 68 -3.03 4.50 -27.87
N THR A 69 -2.92 3.36 -28.52
CA THR A 69 -4.06 2.49 -28.83
C THR A 69 -3.93 1.17 -28.09
N ILE A 70 -4.98 0.38 -28.06
CA ILE A 70 -4.94 -0.95 -27.45
C ILE A 70 -3.94 -1.88 -28.16
N GLN A 71 -3.63 -1.63 -29.43
CA GLN A 71 -2.67 -2.39 -30.22
C GLN A 71 -1.22 -2.19 -29.72
N ASP A 72 -0.91 -1.00 -29.22
CA ASP A 72 0.42 -0.66 -28.72
C ASP A 72 0.77 -1.37 -27.41
N ILE A 73 -0.22 -1.93 -26.70
CA ILE A 73 -0.05 -2.62 -25.42
C ILE A 73 0.42 -4.04 -25.68
N ASP A 74 1.47 -4.48 -24.98
CA ASP A 74 2.00 -5.84 -25.10
C ASP A 74 1.32 -6.84 -24.15
N ALA A 75 0.97 -6.41 -22.95
CA ALA A 75 0.29 -7.22 -21.94
C ALA A 75 -0.64 -6.39 -21.04
N ILE A 76 -1.63 -7.05 -20.45
CA ILE A 76 -2.56 -6.48 -19.48
C ILE A 76 -2.24 -7.06 -18.11
N ALA A 77 -2.21 -6.23 -17.09
CA ALA A 77 -2.03 -6.61 -15.71
C ALA A 77 -3.22 -6.15 -14.86
N VAL A 78 -3.65 -6.97 -13.94
CA VAL A 78 -4.77 -6.63 -13.05
C VAL A 78 -4.52 -7.12 -11.66
N THR A 79 -4.94 -6.37 -10.68
CA THR A 79 -4.91 -6.80 -9.28
C THR A 79 -5.81 -8.00 -9.07
N GLN A 80 -5.18 -9.13 -8.69
CA GLN A 80 -5.90 -10.35 -8.34
C GLN A 80 -6.40 -10.32 -6.89
N GLY A 81 -5.63 -9.68 -6.02
CA GLY A 81 -5.87 -9.57 -4.59
C GLY A 81 -4.56 -9.40 -3.80
N PRO A 82 -4.65 -9.24 -2.46
CA PRO A 82 -5.88 -9.19 -1.66
C PRO A 82 -6.66 -7.89 -1.85
N GLY A 83 -7.96 -7.92 -1.48
CA GLY A 83 -8.83 -6.74 -1.56
C GLY A 83 -10.31 -7.07 -1.33
N LEU A 84 -11.17 -6.10 -1.58
CA LEU A 84 -12.62 -6.27 -1.51
C LEU A 84 -13.09 -7.10 -2.72
N ILE A 85 -13.63 -8.29 -2.48
CA ILE A 85 -13.98 -9.24 -3.55
C ILE A 85 -14.84 -8.60 -4.65
N GLY A 86 -15.90 -7.87 -4.29
CA GLY A 86 -16.75 -7.22 -5.28
C GLY A 86 -16.02 -6.19 -6.14
N ALA A 87 -15.11 -5.44 -5.56
CA ALA A 87 -14.27 -4.46 -6.24
C ALA A 87 -13.25 -5.14 -7.17
N LEU A 88 -12.52 -6.15 -6.66
CA LEU A 88 -11.58 -6.95 -7.45
C LEU A 88 -12.24 -7.60 -8.67
N LEU A 89 -13.45 -8.18 -8.50
CA LEU A 89 -14.17 -8.83 -9.60
C LEU A 89 -14.50 -7.87 -10.74
N VAL A 90 -14.70 -6.58 -10.49
CA VAL A 90 -14.92 -5.59 -11.54
C VAL A 90 -13.68 -5.44 -12.41
N GLY A 91 -12.52 -5.16 -11.80
CA GLY A 91 -11.25 -5.02 -12.53
C GLY A 91 -10.86 -6.30 -13.26
N ILE A 92 -10.98 -7.46 -12.60
CA ILE A 92 -10.65 -8.78 -13.16
C ILE A 92 -11.55 -9.10 -14.36
N SER A 93 -12.86 -8.89 -14.25
CA SER A 93 -13.79 -9.16 -15.35
C SER A 93 -13.51 -8.27 -16.56
N TYR A 94 -13.25 -6.99 -16.32
CA TYR A 94 -12.87 -6.03 -17.36
C TYR A 94 -11.56 -6.45 -18.04
N ALA A 95 -10.53 -6.78 -17.25
CA ALA A 95 -9.23 -7.20 -17.75
C ALA A 95 -9.30 -8.50 -18.56
N LYS A 96 -10.05 -9.51 -18.05
CA LYS A 96 -10.27 -10.79 -18.77
C LYS A 96 -10.96 -10.57 -20.11
N ALA A 97 -12.03 -9.77 -20.14
CA ALA A 97 -12.75 -9.44 -21.38
C ALA A 97 -11.85 -8.72 -22.39
N LEU A 98 -11.06 -7.74 -21.92
CA LEU A 98 -10.13 -6.99 -22.77
C LEU A 98 -9.03 -7.90 -23.32
N ALA A 99 -8.41 -8.72 -22.48
CA ALA A 99 -7.37 -9.66 -22.87
C ALA A 99 -7.88 -10.68 -23.91
N ALA A 100 -9.07 -11.24 -23.69
CA ALA A 100 -9.70 -12.17 -24.64
C ALA A 100 -10.01 -11.50 -25.98
N ALA A 101 -10.57 -10.29 -25.96
CA ALA A 101 -10.92 -9.55 -27.20
C ALA A 101 -9.68 -9.13 -28.02
N THR A 102 -8.54 -8.91 -27.37
CA THR A 102 -7.31 -8.43 -28.01
C THR A 102 -6.23 -9.51 -28.17
N ASN A 103 -6.49 -10.71 -27.68
CA ASN A 103 -5.54 -11.85 -27.66
C ASN A 103 -4.19 -11.50 -26.99
N LYS A 104 -4.24 -10.67 -25.91
CA LYS A 104 -3.04 -10.28 -25.15
C LYS A 104 -2.87 -11.11 -23.90
N PRO A 105 -1.63 -11.30 -23.41
CA PRO A 105 -1.38 -11.90 -22.12
C PRO A 105 -2.05 -11.13 -20.98
N LEU A 106 -2.59 -11.83 -19.98
CA LEU A 106 -3.18 -11.25 -18.77
C LEU A 106 -2.43 -11.74 -17.54
N ILE A 107 -1.84 -10.79 -16.81
CA ILE A 107 -0.97 -11.05 -15.67
C ILE A 107 -1.75 -10.72 -14.39
N PRO A 108 -2.09 -11.73 -13.57
CA PRO A 108 -2.68 -11.51 -12.26
C PRO A 108 -1.58 -11.03 -11.28
N VAL A 109 -1.82 -9.93 -10.59
CA VAL A 109 -0.81 -9.28 -9.74
C VAL A 109 -1.26 -9.25 -8.29
N ASN A 110 -0.34 -9.54 -7.37
CA ASN A 110 -0.57 -9.37 -5.95
C ASN A 110 -0.46 -7.88 -5.58
N HIS A 111 -1.55 -7.32 -5.05
CA HIS A 111 -1.67 -5.92 -4.66
C HIS A 111 -0.58 -5.47 -3.67
N VAL A 112 -0.32 -6.28 -2.65
CA VAL A 112 0.66 -5.94 -1.60
C VAL A 112 2.09 -5.92 -2.15
N HIS A 113 2.42 -6.89 -3.00
CA HIS A 113 3.73 -6.93 -3.67
C HIS A 113 3.89 -5.75 -4.64
N ALA A 114 2.80 -5.35 -5.32
CA ALA A 114 2.82 -4.23 -6.25
C ALA A 114 3.18 -2.91 -5.57
N HIS A 115 2.77 -2.66 -4.33
CA HIS A 115 3.17 -1.47 -3.58
C HIS A 115 4.69 -1.30 -3.50
N VAL A 116 5.45 -2.40 -3.42
CA VAL A 116 6.92 -2.34 -3.43
C VAL A 116 7.41 -1.78 -4.76
N HIS A 117 6.83 -2.24 -5.87
CA HIS A 117 7.18 -1.75 -7.21
C HIS A 117 6.73 -0.31 -7.44
N GLY A 118 5.63 0.11 -6.84
CA GLY A 118 5.22 1.52 -6.82
C GLY A 118 6.30 2.44 -6.22
N ALA A 119 7.02 1.96 -5.20
CA ALA A 119 8.11 2.71 -4.60
C ALA A 119 9.42 2.68 -5.43
N LEU A 120 9.56 1.74 -6.34
CA LEU A 120 10.68 1.70 -7.29
C LEU A 120 10.45 2.61 -8.51
N LEU A 121 9.20 2.98 -8.80
CA LEU A 121 8.88 3.93 -9.87
C LEU A 121 9.47 5.30 -9.54
N GLY A 122 10.28 5.84 -10.44
CA GLY A 122 10.94 7.14 -10.25
C GLY A 122 12.21 7.11 -9.40
N VAL A 123 12.65 5.96 -8.92
CA VAL A 123 13.98 5.81 -8.34
C VAL A 123 15.00 5.77 -9.49
N GLU A 124 15.79 6.83 -9.63
CA GLU A 124 16.81 6.95 -10.70
C GLU A 124 18.00 5.99 -10.52
N ALA A 125 18.16 5.40 -9.33
CA ALA A 125 19.21 4.42 -9.07
C ALA A 125 18.99 3.16 -9.92
N CYS A 126 20.08 2.60 -10.44
CA CYS A 126 20.03 1.28 -11.08
C CYS A 126 19.40 0.28 -10.11
N HIS A 127 18.19 -0.18 -10.39
CA HIS A 127 17.39 -1.03 -9.50
C HIS A 127 18.16 -2.27 -9.02
N GLU A 128 19.04 -2.82 -9.86
CA GLU A 128 19.88 -3.97 -9.52
C GLU A 128 20.78 -3.72 -8.32
N ASN A 129 21.25 -2.49 -8.11
CA ASN A 129 22.11 -2.12 -6.99
C ASN A 129 21.37 -2.05 -5.65
N LEU A 130 20.04 -1.93 -5.66
CA LEU A 130 19.23 -1.90 -4.46
C LEU A 130 19.06 -3.28 -3.82
N PHE A 131 19.13 -4.35 -4.62
CA PHE A 131 18.92 -5.72 -4.16
C PHE A 131 20.22 -6.40 -3.66
N PRO A 132 20.13 -7.31 -2.69
CA PRO A 132 18.94 -7.64 -1.89
C PRO A 132 18.46 -6.49 -1.02
N LEU A 133 17.14 -6.39 -0.76
CA LEU A 133 16.57 -5.32 0.05
C LEU A 133 15.52 -5.80 1.05
N LEU A 134 15.22 -4.96 2.04
CA LEU A 134 14.09 -5.11 2.93
C LEU A 134 12.95 -4.21 2.42
N ALA A 135 11.80 -4.81 2.09
CA ALA A 135 10.64 -4.08 1.58
C ALA A 135 9.54 -4.04 2.64
N LEU A 136 9.21 -2.86 3.13
CA LEU A 136 8.09 -2.62 4.03
C LEU A 136 6.91 -2.07 3.24
N VAL A 137 5.79 -2.79 3.27
CA VAL A 137 4.49 -2.29 2.82
C VAL A 137 3.68 -1.89 4.05
N VAL A 138 3.35 -0.62 4.18
CA VAL A 138 2.61 -0.07 5.32
C VAL A 138 1.49 0.86 4.84
N SER A 139 0.26 0.35 4.86
CA SER A 139 -0.93 0.99 4.30
C SER A 139 -2.13 0.92 5.25
N GLY A 140 -3.30 1.34 4.77
CA GLY A 140 -4.57 1.17 5.48
C GLY A 140 -4.95 -0.29 5.70
N GLY A 141 -4.63 -1.18 4.76
CA GLY A 141 -4.98 -2.60 4.85
C GLY A 141 -3.84 -3.53 5.27
N HIS A 142 -2.58 -3.12 5.11
CA HIS A 142 -1.44 -4.01 5.24
C HIS A 142 -0.28 -3.41 6.05
N THR A 143 0.42 -4.28 6.80
CA THR A 143 1.69 -3.97 7.46
C THR A 143 2.55 -5.22 7.36
N ASN A 144 3.30 -5.32 6.26
CA ASN A 144 4.09 -6.48 5.90
C ASN A 144 5.53 -6.07 5.61
N LEU A 145 6.48 -6.85 6.09
CA LEU A 145 7.91 -6.70 5.82
C LEU A 145 8.42 -7.93 5.06
N TYR A 146 9.09 -7.70 3.96
CA TYR A 146 9.65 -8.74 3.09
C TYR A 146 11.16 -8.59 3.00
N TYR A 147 11.85 -9.72 2.81
CA TYR A 147 13.18 -9.74 2.23
C TYR A 147 13.06 -10.09 0.74
N MET A 148 13.73 -9.33 -0.08
CA MET A 148 13.73 -9.49 -1.54
C MET A 148 15.14 -9.65 -2.05
N ALA A 149 15.47 -10.85 -2.50
CA ALA A 149 16.75 -11.12 -3.16
C ALA A 149 16.78 -10.54 -4.60
N ARG A 150 15.62 -10.48 -5.26
CA ARG A 150 15.39 -9.98 -6.63
C ARG A 150 14.02 -9.33 -6.74
N PRO A 151 13.74 -8.55 -7.81
CA PRO A 151 12.48 -7.81 -7.97
C PRO A 151 11.19 -8.64 -7.86
N ASN A 152 11.20 -9.90 -8.23
CA ASN A 152 10.03 -10.78 -8.24
C ASN A 152 10.04 -11.84 -7.12
N THR A 153 10.90 -11.72 -6.10
CA THR A 153 10.99 -12.68 -5.00
C THR A 153 10.65 -12.02 -3.68
N PHE A 154 9.61 -12.50 -3.01
CA PHE A 154 9.08 -11.95 -1.77
C PHE A 154 9.09 -13.00 -0.67
N GLU A 155 10.05 -12.91 0.25
CA GLU A 155 10.08 -13.70 1.48
C GLU A 155 9.45 -12.86 2.59
N LEU A 156 8.25 -13.25 3.05
CA LEU A 156 7.58 -12.55 4.14
C LEU A 156 8.29 -12.81 5.47
N ILE A 157 8.80 -11.77 6.10
CA ILE A 157 9.56 -11.86 7.36
C ILE A 157 8.84 -11.26 8.56
N ALA A 158 7.90 -10.34 8.37
CA ALA A 158 7.03 -9.82 9.43
C ALA A 158 5.69 -9.36 8.87
N TYR A 159 4.63 -9.50 9.67
CA TYR A 159 3.27 -9.06 9.32
C TYR A 159 2.48 -8.65 10.56
N SER A 160 1.38 -7.90 10.38
CA SER A 160 0.48 -7.58 11.47
C SER A 160 -0.49 -8.72 11.76
N ILE A 161 -0.63 -9.07 13.03
CA ILE A 161 -1.52 -10.14 13.50
C ILE A 161 -2.95 -9.66 13.78
N ASP A 162 -3.17 -8.35 13.71
CA ASP A 162 -4.47 -7.73 13.96
C ASP A 162 -4.70 -6.55 12.98
N ASP A 163 -4.90 -5.33 13.46
CA ASP A 163 -5.11 -4.16 12.59
C ASP A 163 -3.82 -3.83 11.79
N ALA A 164 -3.95 -3.28 10.60
CA ALA A 164 -2.84 -2.64 9.90
C ALA A 164 -2.48 -1.30 10.56
N CYS A 165 -1.25 -0.82 10.31
CA CYS A 165 -0.78 0.45 10.84
C CYS A 165 -1.72 1.61 10.44
N GLY A 166 -1.99 1.78 9.15
CA GLY A 166 -2.87 2.85 8.66
C GLY A 166 -4.30 2.72 9.17
N GLU A 167 -4.86 1.51 9.23
CA GLU A 167 -6.16 1.26 9.84
C GLU A 167 -6.22 1.71 11.31
N SER A 168 -5.13 1.56 12.05
CA SER A 168 -5.07 2.02 13.44
C SER A 168 -5.16 3.55 13.55
N PHE A 169 -4.58 4.29 12.59
CA PHE A 169 -4.73 5.74 12.48
C PHE A 169 -6.18 6.15 12.18
N ASP A 170 -6.86 5.47 11.27
CA ASP A 170 -8.27 5.72 10.95
C ASP A 170 -9.17 5.49 12.18
N LYS A 171 -8.91 4.41 12.93
CA LYS A 171 -9.63 4.09 14.17
C LYS A 171 -9.41 5.13 15.26
N VAL A 172 -8.20 5.68 15.40
CA VAL A 172 -7.91 6.75 16.35
C VAL A 172 -8.55 8.07 15.91
N ALA A 173 -8.51 8.42 14.63
CA ALA A 173 -9.22 9.59 14.10
C ALA A 173 -10.74 9.49 14.37
N LYS A 174 -11.32 8.33 14.11
CA LYS A 174 -12.75 8.06 14.41
C LYS A 174 -13.04 8.15 15.91
N LEU A 175 -12.16 7.64 16.77
CA LEU A 175 -12.29 7.70 18.22
C LEU A 175 -12.41 9.14 18.71
N PHE A 176 -11.63 10.06 18.18
CA PHE A 176 -11.64 11.48 18.56
C PHE A 176 -12.51 12.36 17.64
N LYS A 177 -13.25 11.77 16.70
CA LYS A 177 -14.12 12.47 15.73
C LYS A 177 -13.38 13.50 14.87
N LEU A 178 -12.13 13.20 14.50
CA LEU A 178 -11.28 14.10 13.73
C LEU A 178 -11.60 14.11 12.24
N GLY A 179 -12.15 13.01 11.70
CA GLY A 179 -12.54 12.87 10.30
C GLY A 179 -11.91 11.65 9.61
N TYR A 180 -12.02 11.63 8.27
CA TYR A 180 -11.49 10.56 7.40
C TYR A 180 -10.92 11.19 6.12
N PRO A 181 -9.79 10.68 5.57
CA PRO A 181 -8.95 9.59 6.08
C PRO A 181 -8.16 10.00 7.33
N GLY A 182 -7.97 9.05 8.27
CA GLY A 182 -7.41 9.33 9.59
C GLY A 182 -5.91 9.60 9.60
N GLY A 183 -5.14 8.96 8.74
CA GLY A 183 -3.68 9.10 8.70
C GLY A 183 -3.20 10.56 8.67
N PRO A 184 -3.52 11.34 7.61
CA PRO A 184 -3.09 12.73 7.50
C PRO A 184 -3.65 13.63 8.62
N ILE A 185 -4.86 13.34 9.10
CA ILE A 185 -5.51 14.16 10.13
C ILE A 185 -4.84 13.92 11.49
N VAL A 186 -4.56 12.66 11.85
CA VAL A 186 -3.84 12.32 13.08
C VAL A 186 -2.43 12.90 13.06
N GLU A 187 -1.71 12.80 11.93
CA GLU A 187 -0.37 13.39 11.76
C GLU A 187 -0.41 14.91 11.99
N LYS A 188 -1.35 15.61 11.35
CA LYS A 188 -1.52 17.05 11.52
C LYS A 188 -1.84 17.41 12.97
N THR A 189 -2.73 16.68 13.62
CA THR A 189 -3.11 16.93 15.02
C THR A 189 -1.91 16.65 15.94
N ALA A 190 -1.18 15.56 15.71
CA ALA A 190 0.00 15.18 16.49
C ALA A 190 1.16 16.20 16.40
N SER A 191 1.21 17.00 15.31
CA SER A 191 2.33 17.94 15.08
C SER A 191 2.45 19.04 16.14
N THR A 192 1.38 19.33 16.88
CA THR A 192 1.36 20.31 17.97
C THR A 192 1.36 19.67 19.35
N GLY A 193 1.31 18.33 19.42
CA GLY A 193 1.21 17.60 20.67
C GLY A 193 2.55 17.23 21.31
N ASN A 194 2.52 17.01 22.62
CA ASN A 194 3.65 16.53 23.41
C ASN A 194 3.60 15.00 23.52
N ILE A 195 4.59 14.30 22.96
CA ILE A 195 4.68 12.83 22.94
C ILE A 195 4.83 12.20 24.33
N ASP A 196 5.35 12.94 25.31
CA ASP A 196 5.65 12.46 26.65
C ASP A 196 4.51 12.70 27.66
N ARG A 197 3.45 13.40 27.25
CA ARG A 197 2.33 13.75 28.13
C ARG A 197 1.52 12.54 28.59
N PHE A 198 1.32 11.58 27.70
CA PHE A 198 0.60 10.33 27.98
C PHE A 198 1.50 9.15 27.66
N GLU A 199 1.78 8.33 28.68
CA GLU A 199 2.58 7.12 28.49
C GLU A 199 1.86 6.12 27.58
N MET A 200 2.51 5.71 26.48
CA MET A 200 2.01 4.70 25.54
C MET A 200 2.67 3.34 25.81
N PRO A 201 1.90 2.24 25.78
CA PRO A 201 2.46 0.91 25.96
C PRO A 201 3.37 0.56 24.79
N LYS A 202 4.56 0.04 25.08
CA LYS A 202 5.48 -0.46 24.05
C LYS A 202 4.94 -1.72 23.40
N MET A 203 4.42 -1.57 22.16
CA MET A 203 3.83 -2.69 21.43
C MET A 203 4.92 -3.59 20.85
N MET A 204 4.67 -4.91 20.87
CA MET A 204 5.55 -5.94 20.27
C MET A 204 7.05 -5.69 20.54
N ASN A 205 7.39 -5.35 21.79
CA ASN A 205 8.75 -4.94 22.17
C ASN A 205 9.77 -6.09 22.10
N ASP A 206 9.31 -7.34 22.10
CA ASP A 206 10.14 -8.52 21.84
C ASP A 206 10.56 -8.52 20.35
N THR A 207 11.81 -8.16 20.10
CA THR A 207 12.36 -8.07 18.76
C THR A 207 12.69 -9.42 18.14
N SER A 208 12.66 -10.51 18.90
CA SER A 208 12.80 -11.88 18.35
C SER A 208 11.56 -12.31 17.59
N LYS A 209 10.39 -11.76 17.94
CA LYS A 209 9.12 -12.00 17.23
C LYS A 209 8.95 -10.96 16.15
N MET A 210 9.06 -11.40 14.89
CA MET A 210 8.89 -10.54 13.71
C MET A 210 7.40 -10.38 13.37
N LEU A 211 6.67 -9.70 14.28
CA LEU A 211 5.23 -9.44 14.18
C LEU A 211 4.93 -7.98 14.52
N PHE A 212 3.84 -7.46 13.97
CA PHE A 212 3.25 -6.17 14.34
C PHE A 212 1.90 -6.40 15.03
N SER A 213 1.49 -5.47 15.89
CA SER A 213 0.15 -5.46 16.50
C SER A 213 -0.22 -4.03 16.90
N TYR A 214 -1.44 -3.64 16.62
CA TYR A 214 -1.97 -2.29 16.89
C TYR A 214 -3.21 -2.31 17.78
N SER A 215 -3.84 -3.47 17.98
CA SER A 215 -5.07 -3.60 18.76
C SER A 215 -4.89 -3.20 20.23
N GLY A 216 -3.76 -3.51 20.84
CA GLY A 216 -3.44 -3.12 22.21
C GLY A 216 -3.28 -1.60 22.36
N LEU A 217 -2.61 -0.95 21.41
CA LEU A 217 -2.44 0.50 21.38
C LEU A 217 -3.78 1.21 21.22
N LYS A 218 -4.62 0.73 20.30
CA LYS A 218 -5.99 1.21 20.11
C LYS A 218 -6.82 1.10 21.39
N THR A 219 -6.79 -0.05 22.06
CA THR A 219 -7.50 -0.28 23.33
C THR A 219 -7.03 0.69 24.42
N HIS A 220 -5.72 0.95 24.47
CA HIS A 220 -5.15 1.94 25.39
C HIS A 220 -5.71 3.35 25.11
N MET A 221 -5.78 3.77 23.84
CA MET A 221 -6.38 5.05 23.43
C MET A 221 -7.86 5.17 23.85
N VAL A 222 -8.64 4.10 23.67
CA VAL A 222 -10.04 4.04 24.13
C VAL A 222 -10.13 4.24 25.65
N ASN A 223 -9.27 3.57 26.41
CA ASN A 223 -9.25 3.66 27.88
C ASN A 223 -8.83 5.07 28.35
N LEU A 224 -7.83 5.69 27.70
CA LEU A 224 -7.43 7.08 27.99
C LEU A 224 -8.58 8.06 27.72
N ARG A 225 -9.23 7.96 26.55
CA ARG A 225 -10.39 8.78 26.23
C ARG A 225 -11.52 8.60 27.27
N HIS A 226 -11.75 7.37 27.75
CA HIS A 226 -12.77 7.08 28.76
C HIS A 226 -12.45 7.72 30.10
N ARG A 227 -11.17 7.71 30.52
CA ARG A 227 -10.73 8.35 31.77
C ARG A 227 -10.83 9.88 31.74
N LEU A 228 -10.54 10.46 30.55
CA LEU A 228 -10.45 11.90 30.37
C LEU A 228 -11.77 12.53 29.86
N ARG A 229 -12.81 11.74 29.61
CA ARG A 229 -14.01 12.12 28.84
C ARG A 229 -14.57 13.52 29.17
N ASP A 230 -14.66 13.88 30.45
CA ASP A 230 -15.26 15.12 30.91
C ASP A 230 -14.25 16.28 31.03
N THR A 231 -12.95 15.97 30.93
CA THR A 231 -11.85 16.94 31.02
C THR A 231 -11.01 16.99 29.75
N LEU A 232 -11.39 16.21 28.70
CA LEU A 232 -10.63 16.11 27.47
C LEU A 232 -10.67 17.42 26.69
N THR A 233 -9.51 18.02 26.48
CA THR A 233 -9.33 19.26 25.73
C THR A 233 -8.73 19.00 24.34
N GLU A 234 -8.78 19.99 23.43
CA GLU A 234 -8.09 19.87 22.13
C GLU A 234 -6.57 19.67 22.27
N PRO A 235 -5.84 20.34 23.18
CA PRO A 235 -4.45 20.03 23.45
C PRO A 235 -4.22 18.57 23.90
N ASP A 236 -5.08 18.03 24.79
CA ASP A 236 -4.97 16.62 25.19
C ASP A 236 -5.13 15.65 24.00
N ILE A 237 -6.03 15.99 23.05
CA ILE A 237 -6.19 15.19 21.81
C ILE A 237 -4.91 15.25 20.97
N ALA A 238 -4.28 16.42 20.85
CA ALA A 238 -3.01 16.57 20.14
C ALA A 238 -1.89 15.73 20.79
N ASP A 239 -1.77 15.76 22.12
CA ASP A 239 -0.79 14.98 22.89
C ASP A 239 -1.05 13.47 22.75
N LEU A 240 -2.31 13.04 22.80
CA LEU A 240 -2.70 11.65 22.60
C LEU A 240 -2.37 11.18 21.17
N CYS A 241 -2.65 12.01 20.16
CA CYS A 241 -2.29 11.71 18.77
C CYS A 241 -0.77 11.61 18.61
N ALA A 242 0.01 12.51 19.24
CA ALA A 242 1.45 12.51 19.19
C ALA A 242 2.06 11.24 19.83
N GLY A 243 1.61 10.89 21.02
CA GLY A 243 2.04 9.66 21.69
C GLY A 243 1.67 8.39 20.91
N PHE A 244 0.42 8.31 20.41
CA PHE A 244 -0.04 7.22 19.57
C PHE A 244 0.82 7.07 18.31
N GLN A 245 0.98 8.14 17.53
CA GLN A 245 1.78 8.13 16.30
C GLN A 245 3.22 7.69 16.58
N ASN A 246 3.84 8.24 17.64
CA ASN A 246 5.21 7.91 18.00
C ASN A 246 5.37 6.41 18.29
N GLU A 247 4.45 5.78 19.03
CA GLU A 247 4.54 4.34 19.32
C GLU A 247 4.16 3.48 18.11
N ALA A 248 3.11 3.83 17.38
CA ALA A 248 2.68 3.10 16.19
C ALA A 248 3.79 3.00 15.12
N LEU A 249 4.48 4.11 14.87
CA LEU A 249 5.61 4.16 13.93
C LEU A 249 6.90 3.62 14.54
N GLY A 250 7.12 3.86 15.83
CA GLY A 250 8.29 3.37 16.57
C GLY A 250 8.38 1.83 16.61
N GLN A 251 7.24 1.16 16.69
CA GLN A 251 7.17 -0.31 16.56
C GLN A 251 7.76 -0.77 15.21
N VAL A 252 7.38 -0.11 14.12
CA VAL A 252 7.87 -0.44 12.78
C VAL A 252 9.38 -0.26 12.69
N VAL A 253 9.89 0.87 13.19
CA VAL A 253 11.34 1.15 13.20
C VAL A 253 12.11 0.10 13.99
N ARG A 254 11.59 -0.34 15.16
CA ARG A 254 12.22 -1.41 15.96
C ARG A 254 12.34 -2.72 15.16
N LYS A 255 11.30 -3.10 14.42
CA LYS A 255 11.31 -4.32 13.60
C LYS A 255 12.22 -4.20 12.38
N LEU A 256 12.27 -3.04 11.73
CA LEU A 256 13.24 -2.78 10.65
C LEU A 256 14.68 -2.89 11.13
N LYS A 257 15.01 -2.36 12.32
CA LYS A 257 16.33 -2.54 12.94
C LYS A 257 16.66 -4.02 13.21
N SER A 258 15.69 -4.79 13.69
CA SER A 258 15.85 -6.23 13.90
C SER A 258 16.07 -6.97 12.58
N ALA A 259 15.25 -6.69 11.58
CA ALA A 259 15.37 -7.28 10.25
C ALA A 259 16.74 -6.98 9.60
N SER A 260 17.22 -5.73 9.68
CA SER A 260 18.53 -5.35 9.14
C SER A 260 19.70 -6.15 9.77
N ARG A 261 19.55 -6.55 11.04
CA ARG A 261 20.56 -7.42 11.72
C ARG A 261 20.43 -8.87 11.29
N SER A 262 19.21 -9.36 11.07
CA SER A 262 18.94 -10.74 10.67
C SER A 262 19.26 -11.02 9.20
N TYR A 263 19.19 -9.96 8.36
CA TYR A 263 19.47 -10.02 6.92
C TYR A 263 20.65 -9.12 6.56
N PRO A 264 21.88 -9.47 6.97
CA PRO A 264 23.06 -8.60 6.82
C PRO A 264 23.46 -8.34 5.36
N ASN A 265 22.95 -9.14 4.43
CA ASN A 265 23.18 -8.96 3.00
C ASN A 265 22.25 -7.91 2.38
N ALA A 266 21.22 -7.45 3.08
CA ALA A 266 20.35 -6.40 2.59
C ALA A 266 21.14 -5.08 2.41
N LYS A 267 21.04 -4.48 1.23
CA LYS A 267 21.76 -3.25 0.87
C LYS A 267 20.94 -1.99 1.12
N SER A 268 19.62 -2.12 1.16
CA SER A 268 18.69 -1.00 1.28
C SER A 268 17.38 -1.41 1.96
N ILE A 269 16.62 -0.40 2.36
CA ILE A 269 15.25 -0.55 2.87
C ILE A 269 14.34 0.27 1.95
N LEU A 270 13.29 -0.37 1.45
CA LEU A 270 12.25 0.27 0.65
C LEU A 270 10.97 0.32 1.48
N ILE A 271 10.37 1.49 1.62
CA ILE A 271 9.13 1.69 2.38
C ILE A 271 8.05 2.19 1.44
N SER A 272 6.89 1.53 1.40
CA SER A 272 5.78 1.82 0.51
C SER A 272 4.43 1.75 1.21
N GLY A 273 3.36 2.13 0.50
CA GLY A 273 2.00 2.23 1.03
C GLY A 273 1.69 3.60 1.62
N GLY A 274 0.41 3.87 1.92
CA GLY A 274 -0.07 5.21 2.33
C GLY A 274 0.63 5.81 3.55
N VAL A 275 1.04 4.98 4.53
CA VAL A 275 1.78 5.45 5.71
C VAL A 275 3.19 5.92 5.37
N ALA A 276 3.76 5.51 4.22
CA ALA A 276 5.04 6.02 3.73
C ALA A 276 5.02 7.52 3.41
N ALA A 277 3.84 8.14 3.27
CA ALA A 277 3.69 9.58 3.11
C ALA A 277 3.87 10.36 4.42
N ASN A 278 3.74 9.71 5.59
CA ASN A 278 3.83 10.35 6.91
C ASN A 278 5.24 10.90 7.15
N GLN A 279 5.35 12.22 7.41
CA GLN A 279 6.63 12.91 7.54
C GLN A 279 7.40 12.51 8.79
N GLN A 280 6.69 12.25 9.90
CA GLN A 280 7.33 11.76 11.13
C GLN A 280 7.93 10.37 10.90
N PHE A 281 7.26 9.50 10.14
CA PHE A 281 7.78 8.18 9.79
C PHE A 281 9.03 8.28 8.91
N ARG A 282 9.01 9.12 7.88
CA ARG A 282 10.19 9.40 7.03
C ARG A 282 11.36 9.86 7.87
N LYS A 283 11.14 10.83 8.77
CA LYS A 283 12.16 11.34 9.68
C LYS A 283 12.74 10.24 10.58
N LEU A 284 11.87 9.50 11.30
CA LEU A 284 12.28 8.43 12.22
C LEU A 284 13.10 7.35 11.53
N THR A 285 12.70 6.93 10.35
CA THR A 285 13.41 5.88 9.59
C THR A 285 14.74 6.37 9.06
N THR A 286 14.82 7.58 8.52
CA THR A 286 16.07 8.16 8.01
C THR A 286 17.09 8.39 9.13
N GLU A 287 16.64 8.85 10.31
CA GLU A 287 17.54 9.13 11.45
C GLU A 287 17.98 7.85 12.18
N GLN A 288 17.17 6.81 12.20
CA GLN A 288 17.39 5.67 13.11
C GLN A 288 17.82 4.37 12.43
N LEU A 289 17.75 4.28 11.10
CA LEU A 289 18.18 3.10 10.36
C LEU A 289 19.56 3.34 9.76
N SER A 290 20.38 2.28 9.72
CA SER A 290 21.75 2.35 9.20
C SER A 290 21.84 2.10 7.69
N LEU A 291 20.87 1.38 7.12
CA LEU A 291 20.78 1.15 5.69
C LEU A 291 20.12 2.34 4.99
N PRO A 292 20.47 2.63 3.73
CA PRO A 292 19.77 3.60 2.91
C PRO A 292 18.27 3.29 2.85
N VAL A 293 17.42 4.30 3.09
CA VAL A 293 15.96 4.16 3.06
C VAL A 293 15.40 4.89 1.85
N PHE A 294 14.60 4.19 1.05
CA PHE A 294 13.94 4.72 -0.14
C PHE A 294 12.42 4.76 0.08
N PHE A 295 11.83 5.84 -0.40
CA PHE A 295 10.38 6.06 -0.35
C PHE A 295 9.87 6.35 -1.75
N PRO A 296 8.60 6.00 -2.05
CA PRO A 296 7.98 6.41 -3.30
C PRO A 296 7.85 7.95 -3.39
N ASP A 297 7.75 8.45 -4.62
CA ASP A 297 7.11 9.73 -4.86
C ASP A 297 5.71 9.71 -4.23
N LEU A 298 5.25 10.83 -3.67
CA LEU A 298 3.97 10.90 -2.95
C LEU A 298 2.78 10.42 -3.80
N ARG A 299 2.84 10.62 -5.12
CA ARG A 299 1.82 10.14 -6.08
C ARG A 299 1.69 8.61 -6.17
N TYR A 300 2.71 7.87 -5.74
CA TYR A 300 2.72 6.40 -5.74
C TYR A 300 2.61 5.80 -4.33
N CYS A 301 2.36 6.61 -3.31
CA CYS A 301 2.13 6.11 -1.94
C CYS A 301 0.77 5.43 -1.80
N SER A 302 -0.28 5.94 -2.48
CA SER A 302 -1.63 5.37 -2.49
C SER A 302 -1.78 4.31 -3.58
N ASP A 303 -2.93 3.62 -3.56
CA ASP A 303 -3.28 2.62 -4.55
C ASP A 303 -3.31 3.25 -5.96
N ASN A 304 -2.62 2.62 -6.90
CA ASN A 304 -2.49 3.08 -8.27
C ASN A 304 -2.20 1.91 -9.21
N ALA A 305 -2.51 2.07 -10.49
CA ALA A 305 -2.30 1.00 -11.47
C ALA A 305 -0.87 0.94 -12.02
N ALA A 306 -0.06 1.98 -11.82
CA ALA A 306 1.33 1.97 -12.27
C ALA A 306 2.15 0.93 -11.49
N MET A 307 1.89 0.75 -10.19
CA MET A 307 2.52 -0.29 -9.38
C MET A 307 2.17 -1.71 -9.87
N ILE A 308 0.93 -1.90 -10.37
CA ILE A 308 0.46 -3.19 -10.90
C ILE A 308 1.21 -3.52 -12.20
N ALA A 309 1.28 -2.57 -13.13
CA ALA A 309 2.02 -2.75 -14.38
C ALA A 309 3.53 -2.94 -14.16
N ALA A 310 4.10 -2.24 -13.17
CA ALA A 310 5.52 -2.35 -12.84
C ALA A 310 5.90 -3.74 -12.33
N LEU A 311 5.15 -4.31 -11.37
CA LEU A 311 5.39 -5.66 -10.89
C LEU A 311 5.15 -6.69 -12.01
N ALA A 312 4.06 -6.54 -12.78
CA ALA A 312 3.70 -7.44 -13.87
C ALA A 312 4.84 -7.59 -14.90
N TYR A 313 5.58 -6.52 -15.18
CA TYR A 313 6.76 -6.61 -16.06
C TYR A 313 7.79 -7.61 -15.52
N HIS A 314 8.14 -7.53 -14.24
CA HIS A 314 9.12 -8.43 -13.63
C HIS A 314 8.62 -9.87 -13.54
N GLU A 315 7.32 -10.07 -13.31
CA GLU A 315 6.71 -11.40 -13.31
C GLU A 315 6.69 -12.00 -14.73
N PHE A 316 6.38 -11.18 -15.74
CA PHE A 316 6.36 -11.61 -17.13
C PHE A 316 7.76 -12.01 -17.62
N ILE A 317 8.76 -11.16 -17.40
CA ILE A 317 10.15 -11.45 -17.79
C ILE A 317 10.69 -12.68 -17.06
N ALA A 318 10.37 -12.85 -15.79
CA ALA A 318 10.80 -14.02 -15.00
C ALA A 318 10.14 -15.32 -15.46
N ALA A 319 8.97 -15.26 -16.10
CA ALA A 319 8.29 -16.44 -16.63
C ALA A 319 8.96 -17.03 -17.88
N GLN A 320 9.74 -16.24 -18.62
CA GLN A 320 10.46 -16.67 -19.83
C GLN A 320 9.61 -17.59 -20.74
N ASP A 321 10.03 -18.86 -20.92
CA ASP A 321 9.37 -19.85 -21.81
C ASP A 321 7.98 -20.30 -21.32
N GLU A 322 7.55 -19.85 -20.13
CA GLU A 322 6.23 -20.16 -19.55
C GLU A 322 5.19 -19.04 -19.80
N GLU A 323 5.41 -18.15 -20.75
CA GLU A 323 4.47 -17.05 -21.05
C GLU A 323 3.05 -17.54 -21.38
N HIS A 324 2.90 -18.77 -21.87
CA HIS A 324 1.61 -19.37 -22.15
C HIS A 324 0.69 -19.39 -20.92
N LYS A 325 1.22 -19.43 -19.69
CA LYS A 325 0.43 -19.39 -18.46
C LYS A 325 -0.41 -18.12 -18.31
N PHE A 326 0.03 -17.01 -18.91
CA PHE A 326 -0.70 -15.74 -18.92
C PHE A 326 -1.83 -15.67 -19.95
N ARG A 327 -2.08 -16.74 -20.69
CA ARG A 327 -3.20 -16.88 -21.63
C ARG A 327 -4.35 -17.71 -21.07
N TYR A 328 -4.19 -18.31 -19.91
CA TYR A 328 -5.22 -19.03 -19.19
C TYR A 328 -5.81 -18.14 -18.09
N TYR A 329 -7.14 -18.04 -18.03
CA TYR A 329 -7.86 -17.15 -17.13
C TYR A 329 -8.63 -17.91 -16.06
N ASP A 330 -8.13 -19.07 -15.64
CA ASP A 330 -8.73 -20.01 -14.68
C ASP A 330 -8.47 -19.65 -13.20
N TRP A 331 -7.77 -18.52 -12.95
CA TRP A 331 -7.57 -17.98 -11.62
C TRP A 331 -8.70 -17.02 -11.20
N ASP A 332 -8.87 -16.86 -9.87
CA ASP A 332 -9.93 -16.08 -9.27
C ASP A 332 -9.38 -15.02 -8.30
N ALA A 333 -10.25 -14.10 -7.86
CA ALA A 333 -9.92 -13.11 -6.84
C ALA A 333 -9.75 -13.75 -5.46
N PHE A 334 -8.90 -13.14 -4.61
CA PHE A 334 -8.82 -13.51 -3.20
C PHE A 334 -8.86 -12.27 -2.31
N SER A 335 -9.59 -12.34 -1.17
CA SER A 335 -9.80 -11.20 -0.27
C SER A 335 -8.74 -11.06 0.80
N ARG A 336 -8.02 -12.12 1.13
CA ARG A 336 -7.02 -12.12 2.20
C ARG A 336 -5.73 -12.74 1.72
N TYR A 337 -4.62 -12.21 2.23
CA TYR A 337 -3.32 -12.82 2.02
C TYR A 337 -3.34 -14.24 2.59
N GLN A 338 -2.97 -15.22 1.78
CA GLN A 338 -2.74 -16.60 2.25
C GLN A 338 -1.24 -16.70 2.54
N PHE A 339 -0.92 -16.90 3.82
CA PHE A 339 0.46 -17.08 4.28
C PHE A 339 0.92 -18.53 4.10
#